data_4dd618c249af8aad5134c8f40d42550c
#
_entry.id   4dd618c249af8aad5134c8f40d42550c
#
_cell.length_a   1.000
_cell.length_b   1.000
_cell.length_c   1.000
_cell.angle_alpha   90.00
_cell.angle_beta   90.00
_cell.angle_gamma   90.00
#
_symmetry.space_group_name_H-M   'P 1'
#
loop_
_entity.id
_entity.type
_entity.pdbx_description
1 polymer ?
#
loop_
_entity_poly.entity_id
_entity_poly.type
_entity_poly.pdbx_seq_one_letter_code
_entity_poly.pdbx_strand_id
1 'polypeptide(L)'
;MFTDTHCHLYKEYYENLEEILNHAYENKVNRFVVAGCDDASNKEVFNLVQEYKNIYGCVGIHPEEALTYKINDLEEMEKALNSDKI
;
A
#
# COMPACT_ATOMS: atom_id res chain seq x y z
N MET A 1 8.56 1.31 19.72
CA MET A 1 7.85 1.74 18.52
C MET A 1 8.32 0.91 17.34
N PHE A 2 7.38 0.32 16.61
CA PHE A 2 7.70 -0.64 15.56
C PHE A 2 7.15 -0.21 14.21
N THR A 3 7.79 -0.67 13.14
CA THR A 3 7.33 -0.50 11.78
C THR A 3 7.01 -1.88 11.19
N ASP A 4 5.81 -2.05 10.64
CA ASP A 4 5.49 -3.21 9.82
C ASP A 4 5.98 -2.93 8.40
N THR A 5 7.01 -3.66 7.97
CA THR A 5 7.68 -3.42 6.69
C THR A 5 7.05 -4.12 5.50
N HIS A 6 6.03 -4.94 5.71
CA HIS A 6 5.32 -5.60 4.62
C HIS A 6 3.92 -6.01 5.06
N CYS A 7 2.91 -5.29 4.59
CA CYS A 7 1.53 -5.59 4.89
C CYS A 7 0.60 -5.25 3.73
N HIS A 8 -0.63 -5.71 3.81
CA HIS A 8 -1.67 -5.52 2.78
C HIS A 8 -2.93 -4.93 3.43
N LEU A 9 -2.86 -3.66 3.80
CA LEU A 9 -3.94 -2.94 4.49
C LEU A 9 -4.97 -2.40 3.48
N TYR A 10 -5.49 -3.28 2.62
CA TYR A 10 -6.49 -2.89 1.64
C TYR A 10 -7.88 -2.83 2.25
N LYS A 11 -8.64 -1.80 1.88
CA LYS A 11 -9.99 -1.59 2.41
C LYS A 11 -10.94 -2.75 2.13
N GLU A 12 -10.69 -3.51 1.05
CA GLU A 12 -11.49 -4.69 0.73
C GLU A 12 -11.39 -5.81 1.77
N TYR A 13 -10.31 -5.85 2.56
CA TYR A 13 -10.09 -6.88 3.57
C TYR A 13 -10.59 -6.49 4.96
N TYR A 14 -10.90 -5.21 5.18
CA TYR A 14 -11.23 -4.70 6.51
C TYR A 14 -12.45 -3.78 6.42
N GLU A 15 -13.46 -4.03 7.26
CA GLU A 15 -14.65 -3.18 7.32
C GLU A 15 -14.31 -1.76 7.79
N ASN A 16 -13.37 -1.65 8.72
CA ASN A 16 -12.95 -0.37 9.27
C ASN A 16 -11.44 -0.35 9.45
N LEU A 17 -10.75 0.19 8.46
CA LEU A 17 -9.30 0.27 8.47
C LEU A 17 -8.78 1.15 9.61
N GLU A 18 -9.48 2.23 9.96
CA GLU A 18 -9.06 3.10 11.06
C GLU A 18 -9.03 2.36 12.40
N GLU A 19 -9.99 1.48 12.63
CA GLU A 19 -10.02 0.65 13.83
C GLU A 19 -8.81 -0.28 13.89
N ILE A 20 -8.47 -0.90 12.77
CA ILE A 20 -7.29 -1.77 12.65
C ILE A 20 -6.00 -0.99 12.95
N LEU A 21 -5.87 0.21 12.37
CA LEU A 21 -4.72 1.06 12.61
C LEU A 21 -4.61 1.50 14.07
N ASN A 22 -5.73 1.86 14.68
CA ASN A 22 -5.74 2.25 16.09
C ASN A 22 -5.34 1.09 17.00
N HIS A 23 -5.79 -0.13 16.69
CA HIS A 23 -5.39 -1.32 17.42
C HIS A 23 -3.87 -1.55 17.31
N ALA A 24 -3.31 -1.36 16.12
CA ALA A 24 -1.88 -1.48 15.91
C ALA A 24 -1.10 -0.42 16.73
N TYR A 25 -1.60 0.82 16.76
CA TYR A 25 -0.99 1.89 17.56
C TYR A 25 -0.96 1.57 19.04
N GLU A 26 -2.03 0.98 19.58
CA GLU A 26 -2.10 0.52 20.96
C GLU A 26 -1.02 -0.52 21.25
N ASN A 27 -0.62 -1.30 20.25
CA ASN A 27 0.42 -2.29 20.36
C ASN A 27 1.79 -1.78 19.88
N LYS A 28 1.95 -0.47 19.76
CA LYS A 28 3.18 0.23 19.42
C LYS A 28 3.69 0.01 18.01
N VAL A 29 2.84 -0.45 17.11
CA VAL A 29 3.11 -0.49 15.67
C VAL A 29 2.48 0.78 15.08
N ASN A 30 3.31 1.70 14.60
CA ASN A 30 2.82 3.01 14.19
C ASN A 30 3.26 3.45 12.79
N ARG A 31 3.97 2.61 12.07
CA ARG A 31 4.30 2.82 10.67
C ARG A 31 4.04 1.54 9.90
N PHE A 32 3.58 1.69 8.67
CA PHE A 32 3.21 0.57 7.83
C PHE A 32 3.73 0.80 6.43
N VAL A 33 4.33 -0.25 5.84
CA VAL A 33 4.71 -0.23 4.43
C VAL A 33 3.77 -1.20 3.71
N VAL A 34 2.82 -0.66 2.95
CA VAL A 34 1.82 -1.43 2.23
C VAL A 34 2.34 -1.78 0.85
N ALA A 35 2.27 -3.06 0.49
CA ALA A 35 2.82 -3.57 -0.76
C ALA A 35 1.72 -3.78 -1.81
N GLY A 36 1.89 -3.19 -2.99
CA GLY A 36 1.05 -3.44 -4.14
C GLY A 36 1.58 -4.62 -4.96
N CYS A 37 0.71 -5.27 -5.71
CA CYS A 37 1.08 -6.44 -6.52
C CYS A 37 0.50 -6.42 -7.94
N ASP A 38 -0.44 -5.54 -8.22
CA ASP A 38 -1.05 -5.35 -9.53
C ASP A 38 -1.52 -3.90 -9.69
N ASP A 39 -2.09 -3.56 -10.84
CA ASP A 39 -2.53 -2.19 -11.11
C ASP A 39 -3.54 -1.68 -10.07
N ALA A 40 -4.54 -2.48 -9.74
CA ALA A 40 -5.58 -2.07 -8.79
C ALA A 40 -5.02 -1.83 -7.39
N SER A 41 -4.20 -2.75 -6.88
CA SER A 41 -3.60 -2.62 -5.56
C SER A 41 -2.55 -1.51 -5.50
N ASN A 42 -1.79 -1.30 -6.59
CA ASN A 42 -0.84 -0.19 -6.67
C ASN A 42 -1.56 1.17 -6.56
N LYS A 43 -2.70 1.31 -7.22
CA LYS A 43 -3.53 2.53 -7.10
C LYS A 43 -4.04 2.71 -5.68
N GLU A 44 -4.47 1.65 -5.02
CA GLU A 44 -4.92 1.72 -3.64
C GLU A 44 -3.79 2.09 -2.69
N VAL A 45 -2.59 1.53 -2.88
CA VAL A 45 -1.40 1.92 -2.12
C VAL A 45 -1.16 3.42 -2.24
N PHE A 46 -1.20 3.96 -3.45
CA PHE A 46 -1.01 5.37 -3.68
C PHE A 46 -2.05 6.22 -2.93
N ASN A 47 -3.30 5.79 -2.94
CA ASN A 47 -4.37 6.50 -2.22
C ASN A 47 -4.19 6.41 -0.70
N LEU A 48 -3.81 5.24 -0.18
CA LEU A 48 -3.60 5.03 1.24
C LEU A 48 -2.46 5.90 1.79
N VAL A 49 -1.35 6.05 1.05
CA VAL A 49 -0.23 6.87 1.51
C VAL A 49 -0.58 8.35 1.55
N GLN A 50 -1.55 8.79 0.76
CA GLN A 50 -2.04 10.16 0.80
C GLN A 50 -3.05 10.38 1.93
N GLU A 51 -3.89 9.38 2.19
CA GLU A 51 -4.95 9.45 3.19
C GLU A 51 -4.43 9.32 4.63
N TYR A 52 -3.44 8.46 4.83
CA TYR A 52 -2.92 8.16 6.17
C TYR A 52 -1.45 8.58 6.30
N LYS A 53 -1.18 9.37 7.32
CA LYS A 53 0.14 9.93 7.59
C LYS A 53 1.22 8.86 7.80
N ASN A 54 0.88 7.76 8.44
CA ASN A 54 1.82 6.74 8.86
C ASN A 54 1.89 5.54 7.92
N ILE A 55 1.22 5.61 6.77
CA ILE A 55 1.29 4.58 5.75
C ILE A 55 2.26 5.02 4.65
N TYR A 56 3.22 4.17 4.38
CA TYR A 56 4.15 4.24 3.27
C TYR A 56 3.83 3.10 2.32
N GLY A 57 4.36 3.14 1.12
CA GLY A 57 4.01 2.10 0.16
C GLY A 57 5.14 1.68 -0.73
N CYS A 58 5.00 0.50 -1.30
CA CYS A 58 5.78 0.07 -2.44
C CYS A 58 4.83 -0.46 -3.51
N VAL A 59 5.21 -0.27 -4.76
CA VAL A 59 4.40 -0.67 -5.90
C VAL A 59 5.18 -1.66 -6.75
N GLY A 60 4.48 -2.56 -7.41
CA GLY A 60 5.10 -3.58 -8.23
C GLY A 60 4.06 -4.47 -8.88
N ILE A 61 4.54 -5.48 -9.59
CA ILE A 61 3.71 -6.49 -10.21
C ILE A 61 4.19 -7.85 -9.69
N HIS A 62 3.30 -8.54 -8.96
CA HIS A 62 3.61 -9.86 -8.45
C HIS A 62 3.76 -10.85 -9.62
N PRO A 63 4.67 -11.84 -9.52
CA PRO A 63 4.84 -12.83 -10.59
C PRO A 63 3.55 -13.52 -11.03
N GLU A 64 2.61 -13.74 -10.12
CA GLU A 64 1.30 -14.33 -10.44
C GLU A 64 0.45 -13.42 -11.34
N GLU A 65 0.71 -12.12 -11.35
CA GLU A 65 -0.01 -11.12 -12.13
C GLU A 65 0.73 -10.72 -13.41
N ALA A 66 1.89 -11.31 -13.66
CA ALA A 66 2.76 -10.89 -14.76
C ALA A 66 2.14 -11.10 -16.16
N LEU A 67 1.21 -12.03 -16.30
CA LEU A 67 0.53 -12.28 -17.58
C LEU A 67 -0.61 -11.30 -17.87
N THR A 68 -1.05 -10.57 -16.87
CA THR A 68 -2.20 -9.66 -16.98
C THR A 68 -1.82 -8.18 -16.98
N TYR A 69 -0.56 -7.85 -16.68
CA TYR A 69 -0.15 -6.45 -16.63
C TYR A 69 -0.13 -5.83 -18.04
N LYS A 70 -0.26 -4.52 -18.10
CA LYS A 70 -0.22 -3.72 -19.32
C LYS A 70 0.88 -2.66 -19.20
N ILE A 71 1.35 -2.15 -20.34
CA ILE A 71 2.36 -1.08 -20.35
C ILE A 71 1.87 0.13 -19.55
N ASN A 72 0.56 0.44 -19.63
CA ASN A 72 -0.02 1.53 -18.87
C ASN A 72 0.14 1.35 -17.34
N ASP A 73 0.15 0.11 -16.87
CA ASP A 73 0.35 -0.18 -15.45
C ASP A 73 1.75 0.27 -14.99
N LEU A 74 2.76 0.09 -15.85
CA LEU A 74 4.12 0.54 -15.58
C LEU A 74 4.22 2.07 -15.54
N GLU A 75 3.50 2.75 -16.42
CA GLU A 75 3.43 4.22 -16.43
C GLU A 75 2.79 4.75 -15.15
N GLU A 76 1.73 4.11 -14.67
CA GLU A 76 1.08 4.49 -13.42
C GLU A 76 1.99 4.27 -12.21
N MET A 77 2.75 3.18 -12.18
CA MET A 77 3.75 2.96 -11.14
C MET A 77 4.84 4.02 -11.16
N GLU A 78 5.31 4.40 -12.34
CA GLU A 78 6.32 5.46 -12.47
C GLU A 78 5.82 6.78 -11.90
N LYS A 79 4.56 7.13 -12.15
CA LYS A 79 3.94 8.31 -11.56
C LYS A 79 3.87 8.22 -10.03
N ALA A 80 3.53 7.05 -9.51
CA ALA A 80 3.45 6.84 -8.07
C ALA A 80 4.81 7.04 -7.39
N LEU A 81 5.90 6.71 -8.06
CA LEU A 81 7.25 6.88 -7.52
C LEU A 81 7.65 8.35 -7.27
N ASN A 82 6.87 9.31 -7.79
CA ASN A 82 7.08 10.72 -7.49
C ASN A 82 6.61 11.10 -6.07
N SER A 83 5.88 10.24 -5.39
CA SER A 83 5.51 10.44 -4.00
C SER A 83 6.68 10.11 -3.08
N ASP A 84 6.95 10.97 -2.08
CA ASP A 84 8.01 10.74 -1.10
C ASP A 84 7.75 9.51 -0.21
N LYS A 85 6.54 8.98 -0.24
CA LYS A 85 6.12 7.85 0.62
C LYS A 85 6.08 6.50 -0.12
N ILE A 86 6.47 6.49 -1.38
CA ILE A 86 6.51 5.27 -2.19
C ILE A 86 7.97 4.90 -2.47
#